data_59bec9af4735c881f3d7b0cc00d1f7d8
#
_entry.id   59bec9af4735c881f3d7b0cc00d1f7d8
#
_cell.length_a   1.000
_cell.length_b   1.000
_cell.length_c   1.000
_cell.angle_alpha   90.00
_cell.angle_beta   90.00
_cell.angle_gamma   90.00
#
_symmetry.space_group_name_H-M   'P 1'
#
loop_
_entity.id
_entity.type
_entity.pdbx_description
1 polymer ?
#
loop_
_entity_poly.entity_id
_entity_poly.type
_entity_poly.pdbx_seq_one_letter_code
_entity_poly.pdbx_strand_id
1 'polypeptide(L)'
;MQIREIEEKDNQTIERIIKRSLESFNLNIPGTAYFDPQLSSLAQYYKEQSNAKYWVAVNEQDEVVGGVGIAPFGQEPGICELQKLYITPEAQGMGLSKDLMKVALDFAKEHYSHCYLETLKKLQAANFLYIKLGFQQLERPLNGSEHNATDAWFIKDLSFLG
;
A
#
# COMPACT_ATOMS: atom_id res chain seq x y z
N MET A 1 13.34 9.69 -10.35
CA MET A 1 12.54 9.35 -9.16
C MET A 1 13.38 8.54 -8.18
N GLN A 2 13.26 8.85 -6.91
CA GLN A 2 13.91 8.12 -5.84
C GLN A 2 12.85 7.54 -4.92
N ILE A 3 13.08 6.31 -4.45
CA ILE A 3 12.21 5.68 -3.45
C ILE A 3 13.03 5.54 -2.18
N ARG A 4 12.49 6.03 -1.07
CA ARG A 4 13.13 5.97 0.24
C ARG A 4 12.11 5.73 1.33
N GLU A 5 12.55 5.36 2.53
CA GLU A 5 11.64 5.22 3.67
C GLU A 5 11.05 6.58 4.03
N ILE A 6 9.80 6.55 4.51
CA ILE A 6 9.08 7.76 4.92
C ILE A 6 9.77 8.42 6.11
N GLU A 7 9.74 9.75 6.14
CA GLU A 7 10.19 10.56 7.28
C GLU A 7 9.02 11.41 7.77
N GLU A 8 9.11 11.92 8.99
CA GLU A 8 8.03 12.73 9.58
C GLU A 8 7.66 13.94 8.70
N LYS A 9 8.66 14.52 8.03
CA LYS A 9 8.42 15.66 7.13
C LYS A 9 7.50 15.31 5.95
N ASP A 10 7.34 14.02 5.64
CA ASP A 10 6.52 13.55 4.52
C ASP A 10 5.06 13.32 4.91
N ASN A 11 4.77 13.24 6.20
CA ASN A 11 3.44 12.84 6.70
C ASN A 11 2.31 13.65 6.08
N GLN A 12 2.43 14.96 6.09
CA GLN A 12 1.36 15.85 5.61
C GLN A 12 1.12 15.68 4.11
N THR A 13 2.18 15.55 3.34
CA THR A 13 2.07 15.40 1.89
C THR A 13 1.45 14.07 1.51
N ILE A 14 1.90 12.98 2.14
CA ILE A 14 1.35 11.65 1.81
C ILE A 14 -0.11 11.54 2.25
N GLU A 15 -0.48 12.11 3.39
CA GLU A 15 -1.87 12.16 3.82
C GLU A 15 -2.74 12.84 2.76
N ARG A 16 -2.28 13.98 2.24
CA ARG A 16 -3.00 14.71 1.21
C ARG A 16 -3.16 13.89 -0.07
N ILE A 17 -2.09 13.20 -0.49
CA ILE A 17 -2.12 12.36 -1.68
C ILE A 17 -3.16 11.25 -1.53
N ILE A 18 -3.14 10.56 -0.40
CA ILE A 18 -4.08 9.46 -0.13
C ILE A 18 -5.52 9.97 -0.13
N LYS A 19 -5.78 11.06 0.59
CA LYS A 19 -7.13 11.61 0.68
C LYS A 19 -7.65 12.09 -0.67
N ARG A 20 -6.82 12.79 -1.45
CA ARG A 20 -7.22 13.25 -2.78
C ARG A 20 -7.50 12.10 -3.74
N SER A 21 -6.68 11.05 -3.67
CA SER A 21 -6.90 9.87 -4.50
C SER A 21 -8.24 9.22 -4.18
N LEU A 22 -8.54 9.02 -2.89
CA LEU A 22 -9.80 8.41 -2.47
C LEU A 22 -10.99 9.30 -2.83
N GLU A 23 -10.88 10.61 -2.66
CA GLU A 23 -11.92 11.57 -3.06
C GLU A 23 -12.22 11.49 -4.55
N SER A 24 -11.18 11.31 -5.38
CA SER A 24 -11.36 11.24 -6.83
C SER A 24 -12.17 10.01 -7.28
N PHE A 25 -12.25 8.99 -6.45
CA PHE A 25 -13.06 7.80 -6.71
C PHE A 25 -14.34 7.77 -5.86
N ASN A 26 -14.68 8.88 -5.19
CA ASN A 26 -15.82 8.96 -4.26
C ASN A 26 -15.69 7.96 -3.10
N LEU A 27 -14.46 7.73 -2.64
CA LEU A 27 -14.13 6.78 -1.57
C LEU A 27 -13.78 7.47 -0.25
N ASN A 28 -14.13 8.75 -0.10
CA ASN A 28 -14.02 9.48 1.16
C ASN A 28 -15.18 9.08 2.10
N ILE A 29 -15.27 7.77 2.36
CA ILE A 29 -16.36 7.14 3.12
C ILE A 29 -15.79 6.23 4.21
N PRO A 30 -16.57 5.94 5.27
CA PRO A 30 -16.14 4.98 6.29
C PRO A 30 -15.82 3.61 5.68
N GLY A 31 -14.88 2.88 6.29
CA GLY A 31 -14.46 1.56 5.81
C GLY A 31 -13.36 1.60 4.76
N THR A 32 -12.81 2.78 4.46
CA THR A 32 -11.63 2.96 3.63
C THR A 32 -10.50 3.58 4.46
N ALA A 33 -9.32 3.74 3.86
CA ALA A 33 -8.18 4.37 4.55
C ALA A 33 -8.41 5.86 4.86
N TYR A 34 -9.42 6.49 4.27
CA TYR A 34 -9.68 7.93 4.43
C TYR A 34 -9.83 8.36 5.89
N PHE A 35 -10.43 7.50 6.72
CA PHE A 35 -10.69 7.80 8.13
C PHE A 35 -9.75 7.05 9.08
N ASP A 36 -8.67 6.44 8.59
CA ASP A 36 -7.70 5.78 9.47
C ASP A 36 -7.09 6.81 10.42
N PRO A 37 -7.11 6.55 11.75
CA PRO A 37 -6.60 7.53 12.72
C PRO A 37 -5.12 7.85 12.53
N GLN A 38 -4.33 6.90 12.03
CA GLN A 38 -2.89 7.05 11.84
C GLN A 38 -2.52 7.77 10.55
N LEU A 39 -3.48 8.16 9.72
CA LEU A 39 -3.19 8.71 8.39
C LEU A 39 -2.38 10.00 8.45
N SER A 40 -2.51 10.79 9.50
CA SER A 40 -1.75 12.04 9.68
C SER A 40 -0.35 11.83 10.25
N SER A 41 -0.01 10.60 10.66
CA SER A 41 1.28 10.30 11.31
C SER A 41 1.85 8.95 10.84
N LEU A 42 1.85 8.75 9.53
CA LEU A 42 2.26 7.46 8.95
C LEU A 42 3.70 7.08 9.30
N ALA A 43 4.63 8.04 9.29
CA ALA A 43 6.02 7.74 9.61
C ALA A 43 6.16 7.11 11.00
N GLN A 44 5.50 7.71 11.99
CA GLN A 44 5.52 7.20 13.35
C GLN A 44 4.78 5.87 13.46
N TYR A 45 3.63 5.74 12.80
CA TYR A 45 2.81 4.54 12.83
C TYR A 45 3.60 3.31 12.35
N TYR A 46 4.30 3.42 11.23
CA TYR A 46 5.08 2.30 10.73
C TYR A 46 6.34 2.04 11.55
N LYS A 47 6.96 3.09 12.07
CA LYS A 47 8.17 2.95 12.89
C LYS A 47 7.90 2.19 14.19
N GLU A 48 6.71 2.32 14.75
CA GLU A 48 6.33 1.68 16.02
C GLU A 48 6.04 0.18 15.87
N GLN A 49 5.87 -0.32 14.65
CA GLN A 49 5.56 -1.72 14.40
C GLN A 49 6.81 -2.49 14.01
N SER A 50 6.88 -3.75 14.46
CA SER A 50 7.95 -4.66 14.04
C SER A 50 7.70 -5.14 12.61
N ASN A 51 8.75 -5.20 11.80
CA ASN A 51 8.70 -5.70 10.43
C ASN A 51 7.67 -4.97 9.57
N ALA A 52 7.60 -3.66 9.77
CA ALA A 52 6.73 -2.76 9.00
C ALA A 52 7.55 -1.60 8.48
N LYS A 53 7.23 -1.14 7.27
CA LYS A 53 7.85 0.04 6.66
C LYS A 53 6.88 0.70 5.70
N TYR A 54 7.06 1.98 5.51
CA TYR A 54 6.38 2.75 4.45
C TYR A 54 7.44 3.46 3.63
N TRP A 55 7.32 3.38 2.31
CA TRP A 55 8.24 4.04 1.38
C TRP A 55 7.51 5.14 0.64
N VAL A 56 8.23 6.22 0.36
CA VAL A 56 7.72 7.31 -0.47
C VAL A 56 8.58 7.42 -1.73
N ALA A 57 7.94 7.79 -2.83
CA ALA A 57 8.62 8.14 -4.06
C ALA A 57 8.70 9.67 -4.13
N VAL A 58 9.89 10.18 -4.43
CA VAL A 58 10.13 11.61 -4.55
C VAL A 58 10.65 11.95 -5.94
N ASN A 59 10.27 13.11 -6.45
CA ASN A 59 10.74 13.59 -7.75
C ASN A 59 12.07 14.34 -7.61
N GLU A 60 12.55 14.93 -8.71
CA GLU A 60 13.82 15.64 -8.72
C GLU A 60 13.82 16.89 -7.84
N GLN A 61 12.64 17.43 -7.53
CA GLN A 61 12.49 18.59 -6.63
C GLN A 61 12.30 18.16 -5.16
N ASP A 62 12.53 16.88 -4.85
CA ASP A 62 12.34 16.29 -3.51
C ASP A 62 10.88 16.39 -3.03
N GLU A 63 9.94 16.38 -3.97
CA GLU A 63 8.51 16.37 -3.65
C GLU A 63 7.99 14.93 -3.63
N VAL A 64 7.21 14.58 -2.59
CA VAL A 64 6.57 13.26 -2.50
C VAL A 64 5.46 13.16 -3.53
N VAL A 65 5.50 12.11 -4.35
CA VAL A 65 4.51 11.87 -5.42
C VAL A 65 3.82 10.52 -5.28
N GLY A 66 4.15 9.73 -4.29
CA GLY A 66 3.49 8.46 -4.05
C GLY A 66 4.11 7.71 -2.89
N GLY A 67 3.52 6.56 -2.57
CA GLY A 67 4.04 5.72 -1.48
C GLY A 67 3.34 4.38 -1.40
N VAL A 68 3.92 3.50 -0.58
CA VAL A 68 3.40 2.15 -0.32
C VAL A 68 3.94 1.66 1.02
N GLY A 69 3.17 0.83 1.71
CA GLY A 69 3.58 0.26 3.00
C GLY A 69 3.43 -1.24 3.08
N ILE A 70 4.20 -1.83 3.99
CA ILE A 70 4.08 -3.23 4.42
C ILE A 70 3.97 -3.23 5.94
N ALA A 71 3.00 -3.97 6.46
CA ALA A 71 2.83 -4.16 7.90
C ALA A 71 2.27 -5.56 8.17
N PRO A 72 2.40 -6.07 9.40
CA PRO A 72 1.79 -7.37 9.74
C PRO A 72 0.28 -7.31 9.55
N PHE A 73 -0.32 -8.40 9.08
CA PHE A 73 -1.76 -8.49 8.92
C PHE A 73 -2.35 -9.44 9.97
N GLY A 74 -3.30 -8.93 10.75
CA GLY A 74 -3.97 -9.71 11.78
C GLY A 74 -3.00 -10.24 12.83
N GLN A 75 -3.30 -11.41 13.38
CA GLN A 75 -2.45 -12.07 14.37
C GLN A 75 -1.76 -13.32 13.82
N GLU A 76 -1.95 -13.60 12.54
CA GLU A 76 -1.34 -14.74 11.89
C GLU A 76 0.13 -14.45 11.59
N PRO A 77 1.09 -15.20 12.17
CA PRO A 77 2.48 -15.00 11.80
C PRO A 77 2.71 -15.37 10.34
N GLY A 78 3.58 -14.64 9.69
CA GLY A 78 3.95 -14.94 8.32
C GLY A 78 3.12 -14.26 7.25
N ILE A 79 2.05 -13.53 7.61
CA ILE A 79 1.24 -12.78 6.64
C ILE A 79 1.43 -11.28 6.87
N CYS A 80 1.82 -10.57 5.82
CA CYS A 80 1.83 -9.11 5.83
C CYS A 80 0.73 -8.57 4.92
N GLU A 81 0.47 -7.28 5.08
CA GLU A 81 -0.47 -6.56 4.21
C GLU A 81 0.27 -5.47 3.45
N LEU A 82 0.05 -5.42 2.13
CA LEU A 82 0.44 -4.28 1.31
C LEU A 82 -0.60 -3.20 1.52
N GLN A 83 -0.15 -2.02 1.94
CA GLN A 83 -1.04 -0.97 2.39
C GLN A 83 -0.75 0.34 1.68
N LYS A 84 -1.81 1.09 1.41
CA LYS A 84 -1.74 2.51 1.03
C LYS A 84 -0.80 2.78 -0.13
N LEU A 85 -0.95 2.02 -1.21
CA LEU A 85 -0.26 2.30 -2.49
C LEU A 85 -1.03 3.40 -3.21
N TYR A 86 -0.45 4.59 -3.25
CA TYR A 86 -1.05 5.75 -3.91
C TYR A 86 0.01 6.53 -4.68
N ILE A 87 -0.39 7.08 -5.83
CA ILE A 87 0.49 7.86 -6.70
C ILE A 87 -0.32 9.05 -7.22
N THR A 88 0.32 10.23 -7.22
CA THR A 88 -0.33 11.43 -7.77
C THR A 88 -0.66 11.24 -9.25
N PRO A 89 -1.72 11.90 -9.76
CA PRO A 89 -2.05 11.79 -11.19
C PRO A 89 -0.89 12.16 -12.11
N GLU A 90 -0.11 13.16 -11.73
CA GLU A 90 1.03 13.64 -12.53
C GLU A 90 2.15 12.61 -12.65
N ALA A 91 2.27 11.72 -11.66
CA ALA A 91 3.31 10.70 -11.64
C ALA A 91 2.85 9.35 -12.18
N GLN A 92 1.59 9.22 -12.57
CA GLN A 92 1.07 7.99 -13.16
C GLN A 92 1.59 7.79 -14.58
N GLY A 93 1.65 6.53 -15.02
CA GLY A 93 2.07 6.19 -16.36
C GLY A 93 3.58 6.09 -16.56
N MET A 94 4.37 6.20 -15.48
CA MET A 94 5.84 6.14 -15.54
C MET A 94 6.41 4.85 -14.93
N GLY A 95 5.57 3.87 -14.65
CA GLY A 95 6.01 2.62 -14.03
C GLY A 95 6.31 2.73 -12.54
N LEU A 96 5.95 3.83 -11.89
CA LEU A 96 6.26 4.08 -10.49
C LEU A 96 5.57 3.09 -9.55
N SER A 97 4.33 2.71 -9.85
CA SER A 97 3.61 1.69 -9.05
C SER A 97 4.38 0.38 -9.01
N LYS A 98 4.92 -0.04 -10.15
CA LYS A 98 5.70 -1.26 -10.25
C LYS A 98 6.98 -1.16 -9.44
N ASP A 99 7.66 -0.01 -9.49
CA ASP A 99 8.89 0.21 -8.73
C ASP A 99 8.63 0.21 -7.23
N LEU A 100 7.56 0.86 -6.78
CA LEU A 100 7.15 0.85 -5.37
C LEU A 100 6.80 -0.57 -4.91
N MET A 101 6.05 -1.31 -5.73
CA MET A 101 5.68 -2.69 -5.41
C MET A 101 6.92 -3.57 -5.27
N LYS A 102 7.92 -3.38 -6.14
CA LYS A 102 9.16 -4.16 -6.08
C LYS A 102 9.89 -3.93 -4.74
N VAL A 103 10.04 -2.67 -4.34
CA VAL A 103 10.68 -2.34 -3.06
C VAL A 103 9.92 -2.97 -1.89
N ALA A 104 8.60 -2.83 -1.89
CA ALA A 104 7.76 -3.36 -0.82
C ALA A 104 7.82 -4.89 -0.76
N LEU A 105 7.72 -5.57 -1.89
CA LEU A 105 7.75 -7.04 -1.93
C LEU A 105 9.14 -7.60 -1.60
N ASP A 106 10.22 -6.92 -1.98
CA ASP A 106 11.57 -7.34 -1.59
C ASP A 106 11.73 -7.31 -0.08
N PHE A 107 11.23 -6.27 0.58
CA PHE A 107 11.19 -6.21 2.04
C PHE A 107 10.31 -7.31 2.63
N ALA A 108 9.12 -7.50 2.08
CA ALA A 108 8.17 -8.49 2.60
C ALA A 108 8.73 -9.90 2.56
N LYS A 109 9.48 -10.26 1.52
CA LYS A 109 10.09 -11.59 1.37
C LYS A 109 11.06 -11.94 2.50
N GLU A 110 11.70 -10.94 3.08
CA GLU A 110 12.68 -11.16 4.16
C GLU A 110 12.00 -11.45 5.49
N HIS A 111 10.73 -11.10 5.66
CA HIS A 111 10.04 -11.16 6.95
C HIS A 111 8.76 -11.99 6.95
N TYR A 112 8.20 -12.30 5.79
CA TYR A 112 6.88 -12.92 5.69
C TYR A 112 6.85 -14.00 4.61
N SER A 113 5.90 -14.93 4.76
CA SER A 113 5.68 -15.99 3.75
C SER A 113 4.63 -15.58 2.72
N HIS A 114 3.69 -14.71 3.09
CA HIS A 114 2.60 -14.27 2.20
C HIS A 114 2.35 -12.79 2.36
N CYS A 115 1.93 -12.17 1.26
CA CYS A 115 1.50 -10.78 1.25
C CYS A 115 0.04 -10.71 0.80
N TYR A 116 -0.78 -10.08 1.61
CA TYR A 116 -2.21 -9.90 1.39
C TYR A 116 -2.49 -8.44 1.09
N LEU A 117 -3.55 -8.17 0.34
CA LEU A 117 -4.01 -6.79 0.15
C LEU A 117 -5.52 -6.75 -0.05
N GLU A 118 -6.11 -5.61 0.32
CA GLU A 118 -7.52 -5.31 0.15
C GLU A 118 -7.66 -4.09 -0.75
N THR A 119 -8.59 -4.14 -1.70
CA THR A 119 -8.78 -3.08 -2.66
C THR A 119 -10.22 -3.02 -3.13
N LEU A 120 -10.47 -2.31 -4.21
CA LEU A 120 -11.79 -2.12 -4.79
C LEU A 120 -11.75 -2.49 -6.27
N LYS A 121 -12.80 -3.17 -6.71
CA LYS A 121 -12.92 -3.61 -8.12
C LYS A 121 -12.83 -2.45 -9.08
N LYS A 122 -13.31 -1.28 -8.72
CA LYS A 122 -13.28 -0.10 -9.59
C LYS A 122 -11.86 0.47 -9.81
N LEU A 123 -10.90 0.08 -8.98
CA LEU A 123 -9.50 0.48 -9.16
C LEU A 123 -8.81 -0.50 -10.12
N GLN A 124 -9.26 -0.52 -11.38
CA GLN A 124 -8.91 -1.55 -12.36
C GLN A 124 -7.43 -1.60 -12.69
N ALA A 125 -6.79 -0.44 -12.84
CA ALA A 125 -5.36 -0.39 -13.17
C ALA A 125 -4.50 -1.03 -12.08
N ALA A 126 -4.81 -0.74 -10.81
CA ALA A 126 -4.10 -1.33 -9.68
C ALA A 126 -4.32 -2.84 -9.61
N ASN A 127 -5.56 -3.29 -9.79
CA ASN A 127 -5.89 -4.72 -9.74
C ASN A 127 -5.18 -5.49 -10.85
N PHE A 128 -5.09 -4.91 -12.03
CA PHE A 128 -4.35 -5.50 -13.15
C PHE A 128 -2.87 -5.67 -12.82
N LEU A 129 -2.29 -4.65 -12.17
CA LEU A 129 -0.89 -4.71 -11.74
C LEU A 129 -0.65 -5.83 -10.72
N TYR A 130 -1.57 -5.99 -9.75
CA TYR A 130 -1.43 -7.06 -8.75
C TYR A 130 -1.41 -8.44 -9.40
N ILE A 131 -2.31 -8.68 -10.35
CA ILE A 131 -2.33 -9.95 -11.08
C ILE A 131 -1.03 -10.17 -11.84
N LYS A 132 -0.53 -9.13 -12.51
CA LYS A 132 0.75 -9.20 -13.23
C LYS A 132 1.93 -9.55 -12.33
N LEU A 133 1.89 -9.11 -11.09
CA LEU A 133 2.96 -9.36 -10.12
C LEU A 133 2.80 -10.68 -9.38
N GLY A 134 1.83 -11.51 -9.76
CA GLY A 134 1.69 -12.85 -9.22
C GLY A 134 0.73 -12.96 -8.04
N PHE A 135 -0.03 -11.92 -7.73
CA PHE A 135 -1.09 -12.01 -6.73
C PHE A 135 -2.25 -12.83 -7.28
N GLN A 136 -2.85 -13.63 -6.42
CA GLN A 136 -4.05 -14.40 -6.73
C GLN A 136 -5.26 -13.76 -6.06
N GLN A 137 -6.35 -13.63 -6.80
CA GLN A 137 -7.58 -13.06 -6.27
C GLN A 137 -8.28 -14.06 -5.35
N LEU A 138 -8.76 -13.56 -4.22
CA LEU A 138 -9.54 -14.33 -3.25
C LEU A 138 -11.03 -14.01 -3.42
N GLU A 139 -11.89 -14.99 -3.04
CA GLU A 139 -13.33 -14.81 -3.10
C GLU A 139 -13.88 -14.01 -1.92
N ARG A 140 -13.11 -13.92 -0.83
CA ARG A 140 -13.51 -13.24 0.40
C ARG A 140 -12.27 -12.72 1.12
N PRO A 141 -12.43 -11.74 2.05
CA PRO A 141 -11.28 -11.25 2.81
C PRO A 141 -10.78 -12.28 3.82
N LEU A 142 -9.52 -12.15 4.21
CA LEU A 142 -8.99 -12.88 5.36
C LEU A 142 -9.57 -12.29 6.65
N ASN A 143 -9.60 -13.10 7.70
CA ASN A 143 -10.03 -12.64 9.03
C ASN A 143 -9.08 -11.58 9.55
N GLY A 144 -9.61 -10.50 10.13
CA GLY A 144 -8.81 -9.40 10.67
C GLY A 144 -8.85 -8.15 9.83
N SER A 145 -9.64 -8.13 8.75
CA SER A 145 -9.81 -6.93 7.92
C SER A 145 -10.43 -5.79 8.71
N GLU A 146 -9.84 -4.58 8.60
CA GLU A 146 -10.35 -3.36 9.22
C GLU A 146 -11.07 -2.44 8.22
N HIS A 147 -10.91 -2.69 6.91
CA HIS A 147 -11.51 -1.86 5.86
C HIS A 147 -12.68 -2.59 5.21
N ASN A 148 -13.86 -2.48 5.81
CA ASN A 148 -15.04 -3.24 5.40
C ASN A 148 -15.70 -2.72 4.11
N ALA A 149 -15.21 -1.62 3.53
CA ALA A 149 -15.71 -1.10 2.25
C ALA A 149 -14.98 -1.71 1.04
N THR A 150 -13.96 -2.55 1.26
CA THR A 150 -13.24 -3.20 0.16
C THR A 150 -14.08 -4.34 -0.42
N ASP A 151 -13.95 -4.58 -1.72
CA ASP A 151 -14.70 -5.63 -2.42
C ASP A 151 -13.82 -6.50 -3.33
N ALA A 152 -12.50 -6.37 -3.20
CA ALA A 152 -11.54 -7.21 -3.91
C ALA A 152 -10.35 -7.50 -3.00
N TRP A 153 -9.88 -8.75 -3.01
CA TRP A 153 -8.83 -9.21 -2.11
C TRP A 153 -7.87 -10.10 -2.88
N PHE A 154 -6.56 -9.92 -2.58
CA PHE A 154 -5.50 -10.65 -3.27
C PHE A 154 -4.47 -11.16 -2.27
N ILE A 155 -3.82 -12.27 -2.60
CA ILE A 155 -2.72 -12.82 -1.81
C ILE A 155 -1.60 -13.29 -2.73
N LYS A 156 -0.36 -13.15 -2.27
CA LYS A 156 0.81 -13.63 -3.00
C LYS A 156 1.68 -14.48 -2.08
N ASP A 157 2.08 -15.65 -2.55
CA ASP A 157 3.09 -16.48 -1.89
C ASP A 157 4.46 -15.87 -2.18
N LEU A 158 5.19 -15.51 -1.13
CA LEU A 158 6.49 -14.85 -1.23
C LEU A 158 7.66 -15.83 -1.30
N SER A 159 7.40 -17.12 -1.15
CA SER A 159 8.45 -18.14 -1.22
C SER A 159 8.91 -18.41 -2.66
N PHE A 160 8.16 -17.97 -3.67
CA PHE A 160 8.55 -18.14 -5.05
C PHE A 160 9.52 -17.04 -5.50
N LEU A 161 10.61 -17.46 -6.12
CA LEU A 161 11.57 -16.58 -6.76
C LEU A 161 11.05 -16.25 -8.16
N GLY A 162 10.52 -15.07 -8.35
CA GLY A 162 10.02 -14.74 -9.67
C GLY A 162 9.29 -13.45 -9.74
#